data_297822af60a51914b6ee33403254e6a7
#
_entry.id   297822af60a51914b6ee33403254e6a7
#
_cell.length_a   1.000
_cell.length_b   1.000
_cell.length_c   1.000
_cell.angle_alpha   90.00
_cell.angle_beta   90.00
_cell.angle_gamma   90.00
#
_symmetry.space_group_name_H-M   'P 1'
#
loop_
_entity.id
_entity.type
_entity.pdbx_description
1 polymer ?
#
loop_
_entity_poly.entity_id
_entity_poly.type
_entity_poly.pdbx_seq_one_letter_code
_entity_poly.pdbx_strand_id
1 'polypeptide(L)'
;MRAHIGWGLSVSQWFIFLLAGTLALPIVLGQAFQLSSSEVAGLMQRTLLLVGLSSLVQITLGHRYPVADGPAGSWAIVFVVMAYIGIEQGYQGGEVLQLLAGGVLIAGVIMLLLGVAKQAHRLLFLFTPLVTGCFMLLLVVQLSGVFLRGMVTDPRTGTMTAAVALVG
;
A
#
# COMPACT_ATOMS: atom_id res chain seq x y z
N MET A 1 -20.44 27.00 14.03
CA MET A 1 -19.91 26.07 15.03
C MET A 1 -20.05 24.59 14.60
N ARG A 2 -21.19 24.13 14.10
CA ARG A 2 -21.35 22.74 13.63
C ARG A 2 -20.48 22.34 12.41
N ALA A 3 -20.20 23.26 11.50
CA ALA A 3 -19.36 23.01 10.35
C ALA A 3 -17.90 22.70 10.70
N HIS A 4 -17.32 23.40 11.67
CA HIS A 4 -15.92 23.19 12.10
C HIS A 4 -15.72 21.85 12.81
N ILE A 5 -16.73 21.37 13.54
CA ILE A 5 -16.71 20.07 14.20
C ILE A 5 -16.73 18.95 13.16
N GLY A 6 -17.55 19.07 12.10
CA GLY A 6 -17.58 18.11 11.01
C GLY A 6 -16.25 18.00 10.26
N TRP A 7 -15.58 19.11 10.00
CA TRP A 7 -14.26 19.13 9.37
C TRP A 7 -13.19 18.45 10.24
N GLY A 8 -13.17 18.73 11.53
CA GLY A 8 -12.23 18.10 12.45
C GLY A 8 -12.40 16.58 12.52
N LEU A 9 -13.64 16.10 12.58
CA LEU A 9 -13.94 14.66 12.59
C LEU A 9 -13.52 13.98 11.28
N SER A 10 -13.80 14.59 10.12
CA SER A 10 -13.40 14.05 8.81
C SER A 10 -11.88 13.97 8.67
N VAL A 11 -11.16 15.01 9.08
CA VAL A 11 -9.69 15.01 9.05
C VAL A 11 -9.13 13.91 9.95
N SER A 12 -9.66 13.77 11.17
CA SER A 12 -9.22 12.72 12.10
C SER A 12 -9.51 11.32 11.58
N GLN A 13 -10.67 11.09 10.96
CA GLN A 13 -11.05 9.82 10.35
C GLN A 13 -10.09 9.45 9.21
N TRP A 14 -9.81 10.38 8.30
CA TRP A 14 -8.87 10.16 7.21
C TRP A 14 -7.44 9.93 7.70
N PHE A 15 -7.02 10.67 8.72
CA PHE A 15 -5.69 10.49 9.33
C PHE A 15 -5.53 9.08 9.91
N ILE A 16 -6.52 8.61 10.70
CA ILE A 16 -6.50 7.27 11.28
C ILE A 16 -6.50 6.19 10.19
N PHE A 17 -7.33 6.35 9.15
CA PHE A 17 -7.40 5.43 8.02
C PHE A 17 -6.05 5.31 7.28
N LEU A 18 -5.43 6.45 6.96
CA LEU A 18 -4.14 6.51 6.30
C LEU A 18 -3.03 5.91 7.18
N LEU A 19 -3.03 6.24 8.46
CA LEU A 19 -2.06 5.71 9.42
C LEU A 19 -2.16 4.18 9.50
N ALA A 20 -3.37 3.65 9.66
CA ALA A 20 -3.62 2.22 9.73
C ALA A 20 -3.18 1.49 8.44
N GLY A 21 -3.53 2.02 7.26
CA GLY A 21 -3.13 1.46 5.98
C GLY A 21 -1.62 1.50 5.75
N THR A 22 -0.97 2.58 6.17
CA THR A 22 0.49 2.74 6.02
C THR A 22 1.27 1.81 6.94
N LEU A 23 0.77 1.56 8.16
CA LEU A 23 1.44 0.68 9.13
C LEU A 23 1.22 -0.81 8.84
N ALA A 24 0.11 -1.18 8.21
CA ALA A 24 -0.21 -2.57 7.94
C ALA A 24 0.84 -3.26 7.06
N LEU A 25 1.32 -2.59 6.01
CA LEU A 25 2.28 -3.15 5.07
C LEU A 25 3.63 -3.51 5.70
N PRO A 26 4.32 -2.62 6.44
CA PRO A 26 5.57 -2.96 7.13
C PRO A 26 5.43 -4.13 8.12
N ILE A 27 4.28 -4.27 8.78
CA ILE A 27 4.04 -5.40 9.70
C ILE A 27 3.98 -6.71 8.91
N VAL A 28 3.21 -6.76 7.84
CA VAL A 28 3.09 -7.95 6.98
C VAL A 28 4.43 -8.33 6.37
N LEU A 29 5.18 -7.34 5.86
CA LEU A 29 6.51 -7.58 5.31
C LEU A 29 7.50 -8.04 6.38
N GLY A 30 7.44 -7.46 7.58
CA GLY A 30 8.27 -7.88 8.70
C GLY A 30 8.11 -9.36 9.03
N GLN A 31 6.88 -9.86 9.00
CA GLN A 31 6.58 -11.27 9.21
C GLN A 31 7.05 -12.14 8.04
N ALA A 32 6.77 -11.72 6.79
CA ALA A 32 7.13 -12.49 5.60
C ALA A 32 8.66 -12.63 5.42
N PHE A 33 9.42 -11.59 5.73
CA PHE A 33 10.89 -11.57 5.65
C PHE A 33 11.59 -11.97 6.94
N GLN A 34 10.84 -12.36 7.98
CA GLN A 34 11.36 -12.76 9.29
C GLN A 34 12.28 -11.70 9.93
N LEU A 35 11.90 -10.43 9.80
CA LEU A 35 12.68 -9.30 10.30
C LEU A 35 12.57 -9.17 11.82
N SER A 36 13.62 -8.66 12.42
CA SER A 36 13.62 -8.31 13.84
C SER A 36 12.68 -7.14 14.15
N SER A 37 12.25 -7.01 15.40
CA SER A 37 11.37 -5.90 15.82
C SER A 37 11.96 -4.51 15.53
N SER A 38 13.29 -4.36 15.62
CA SER A 38 13.98 -3.12 15.31
C SER A 38 13.95 -2.78 13.82
N GLU A 39 14.08 -3.79 12.96
CA GLU A 39 14.00 -3.61 11.51
C GLU A 39 12.59 -3.26 11.06
N VAL A 40 11.57 -3.92 11.65
CA VAL A 40 10.16 -3.59 11.40
C VAL A 40 9.85 -2.15 11.83
N ALA A 41 10.32 -1.72 13.00
CA ALA A 41 10.17 -0.34 13.46
C ALA A 41 10.85 0.66 12.50
N GLY A 42 12.04 0.34 12.00
CA GLY A 42 12.73 1.13 10.99
C GLY A 42 11.97 1.22 9.66
N LEU A 43 11.36 0.10 9.21
CA LEU A 43 10.50 0.08 8.04
C LEU A 43 9.26 0.97 8.22
N MET A 44 8.60 0.89 9.38
CA MET A 44 7.45 1.73 9.70
C MET A 44 7.79 3.21 9.65
N GLN A 45 8.89 3.62 10.29
CA GLN A 45 9.34 5.02 10.29
C GLN A 45 9.61 5.53 8.87
N ARG A 46 10.35 4.76 8.07
CA ARG A 46 10.68 5.12 6.68
C ARG A 46 9.42 5.19 5.82
N THR A 47 8.49 4.24 5.97
CA THR A 47 7.25 4.22 5.21
C THR A 47 6.38 5.45 5.54
N LEU A 48 6.20 5.77 6.82
CA LEU A 48 5.44 6.96 7.24
C LEU A 48 6.07 8.25 6.71
N LEU A 49 7.39 8.37 6.79
CA LEU A 49 8.11 9.54 6.30
C LEU A 49 7.97 9.70 4.78
N LEU A 50 8.15 8.60 4.03
CA LEU A 50 8.04 8.61 2.58
C LEU A 50 6.62 8.89 2.09
N VAL A 51 5.60 8.29 2.73
CA VAL A 51 4.18 8.56 2.42
C VAL A 51 3.82 10.01 2.69
N GLY A 52 4.25 10.56 3.83
CA GLY A 52 4.03 11.97 4.16
C GLY A 52 4.72 12.91 3.17
N LEU A 53 5.99 12.64 2.85
CA LEU A 53 6.77 13.46 1.91
C LEU A 53 6.20 13.36 0.49
N SER A 54 5.88 12.15 0.01
CA SER A 54 5.28 11.93 -1.30
C SER A 54 3.95 12.67 -1.43
N SER A 55 3.07 12.56 -0.43
CA SER A 55 1.78 13.26 -0.41
C SER A 55 1.96 14.79 -0.45
N LEU A 56 2.92 15.32 0.31
CA LEU A 56 3.22 16.77 0.29
C LEU A 56 3.74 17.22 -1.07
N VAL A 57 4.67 16.48 -1.67
CA VAL A 57 5.22 16.79 -2.99
C VAL A 57 4.12 16.74 -4.05
N GLN A 58 3.23 15.75 -3.99
CA GLN A 58 2.13 15.62 -4.95
C GLN A 58 1.11 16.76 -4.85
N ILE A 59 0.76 17.18 -3.63
CA ILE A 59 -0.18 18.29 -3.41
C ILE A 59 0.44 19.64 -3.80
N THR A 60 1.72 19.84 -3.57
CA THR A 60 2.38 21.14 -3.82
C THR A 60 2.91 21.29 -5.24
N LEU A 61 3.62 20.30 -5.74
CA LEU A 61 4.35 20.33 -7.01
C LEU A 61 3.71 19.44 -8.10
N GLY A 62 2.95 18.42 -7.70
CA GLY A 62 2.33 17.48 -8.62
C GLY A 62 0.95 17.90 -9.09
N HIS A 63 -0.02 17.00 -8.97
CA HIS A 63 -1.39 17.18 -9.49
C HIS A 63 -2.24 18.16 -8.68
N ARG A 64 -1.81 18.61 -7.51
CA ARG A 64 -2.49 19.57 -6.62
C ARG A 64 -3.88 19.14 -6.14
N TYR A 65 -4.23 17.87 -6.28
CA TYR A 65 -5.46 17.32 -5.70
C TYR A 65 -5.18 16.80 -4.28
N PRO A 66 -6.14 16.92 -3.36
CA PRO A 66 -6.01 16.39 -1.99
C PRO A 66 -6.19 14.86 -1.98
N VAL A 67 -5.34 14.15 -2.71
CA VAL A 67 -5.29 12.69 -2.73
C VAL A 67 -4.09 12.26 -1.90
N ALA A 68 -4.35 11.45 -0.89
CA ALA A 68 -3.28 10.89 -0.09
C ALA A 68 -2.61 9.73 -0.84
N ASP A 69 -1.30 9.76 -0.88
CA ASP A 69 -0.48 8.70 -1.41
C ASP A 69 -0.26 7.65 -0.32
N GLY A 70 -0.28 6.38 -0.68
CA GLY A 70 -0.11 5.29 0.26
C GLY A 70 0.55 4.08 -0.40
N PRO A 71 1.06 3.12 0.41
CA PRO A 71 1.65 1.92 -0.13
C PRO A 71 0.59 1.10 -0.87
N ALA A 72 0.89 0.74 -2.13
CA ALA A 72 -0.04 -0.02 -2.95
C ALA A 72 -0.13 -1.48 -2.46
N GLY A 73 -1.32 -1.91 -2.02
CA GLY A 73 -1.56 -3.25 -1.51
C GLY A 73 -1.27 -4.36 -2.54
N SER A 74 -1.36 -4.07 -3.85
CA SER A 74 -1.01 -5.00 -4.92
C SER A 74 0.48 -5.40 -4.89
N TRP A 75 1.38 -4.50 -4.48
CA TRP A 75 2.80 -4.81 -4.33
C TRP A 75 3.10 -5.66 -3.10
N ALA A 76 2.28 -5.57 -2.04
CA ALA A 76 2.45 -6.37 -0.84
C ALA A 76 2.49 -7.87 -1.16
N ILE A 77 1.61 -8.32 -2.05
CA ILE A 77 1.53 -9.74 -2.44
C ILE A 77 2.78 -10.17 -3.20
N VAL A 78 3.26 -9.32 -4.11
CA VAL A 78 4.50 -9.60 -4.86
C VAL A 78 5.68 -9.75 -3.89
N PHE A 79 5.80 -8.84 -2.93
CA PHE A 79 6.87 -8.91 -1.93
C PHE A 79 6.75 -10.15 -1.04
N VAL A 80 5.56 -10.50 -0.60
CA VAL A 80 5.34 -11.70 0.23
C VAL A 80 5.68 -12.98 -0.55
N VAL A 81 5.24 -13.09 -1.80
CA VAL A 81 5.57 -14.25 -2.65
C VAL A 81 7.08 -14.33 -2.89
N MET A 82 7.73 -13.21 -3.19
CA MET A 82 9.19 -13.18 -3.38
C MET A 82 9.97 -13.49 -2.09
N ALA A 83 9.45 -13.09 -0.93
CA ALA A 83 10.03 -13.49 0.35
C ALA A 83 10.03 -15.00 0.52
N TYR A 84 8.88 -15.66 0.28
CA TYR A 84 8.79 -17.12 0.38
C TYR A 84 9.73 -17.83 -0.60
N ILE A 85 9.72 -17.44 -1.87
CA ILE A 85 10.60 -18.03 -2.89
C ILE A 85 12.08 -17.83 -2.53
N GLY A 86 12.47 -16.65 -2.08
CA GLY A 86 13.85 -16.34 -1.72
C GLY A 86 14.32 -17.17 -0.52
N ILE A 87 13.48 -17.29 0.51
CA ILE A 87 13.80 -18.10 1.71
C ILE A 87 13.88 -19.59 1.36
N GLU A 88 13.00 -20.10 0.49
CA GLU A 88 13.09 -21.48 0.00
C GLU A 88 14.37 -21.76 -0.77
N GLN A 89 14.91 -20.75 -1.47
CA GLN A 89 16.20 -20.84 -2.18
C GLN A 89 17.41 -20.65 -1.25
N GLY A 90 17.20 -20.44 0.05
CA GLY A 90 18.26 -20.30 1.04
C GLY A 90 18.82 -18.89 1.22
N TYR A 91 18.18 -17.86 0.64
CA TYR A 91 18.53 -16.47 0.89
C TYR A 91 18.00 -16.00 2.25
N GLN A 92 18.74 -15.09 2.89
CA GLN A 92 18.24 -14.44 4.10
C GLN A 92 17.17 -13.40 3.72
N GLY A 93 16.16 -13.21 4.58
CA GLY A 93 15.07 -12.27 4.32
C GLY A 93 15.55 -10.85 4.03
N GLY A 94 16.62 -10.39 4.70
CA GLY A 94 17.24 -9.10 4.43
C GLY A 94 17.86 -8.98 3.03
N GLU A 95 18.46 -10.04 2.51
CA GLU A 95 19.04 -10.05 1.15
C GLU A 95 17.95 -9.97 0.09
N VAL A 96 16.88 -10.74 0.25
CA VAL A 96 15.71 -10.68 -0.65
C VAL A 96 15.09 -9.29 -0.64
N LEU A 97 14.97 -8.68 0.54
CA LEU A 97 14.44 -7.32 0.68
C LEU A 97 15.32 -6.28 -0.04
N GLN A 98 16.65 -6.41 0.03
CA GLN A 98 17.58 -5.53 -0.69
C GLN A 98 17.46 -5.68 -2.20
N LEU A 99 17.34 -6.92 -2.71
CA LEU A 99 17.12 -7.18 -4.13
C LEU A 99 15.80 -6.55 -4.62
N LEU A 100 14.73 -6.70 -3.86
CA LEU A 100 13.44 -6.10 -4.18
C LEU A 100 13.49 -4.57 -4.12
N ALA A 101 14.17 -4.00 -3.13
CA ALA A 101 14.38 -2.56 -3.04
C ALA A 101 15.15 -2.02 -4.25
N GLY A 102 16.17 -2.74 -4.71
CA GLY A 102 16.89 -2.43 -5.95
C GLY A 102 15.97 -2.45 -7.17
N GLY A 103 15.13 -3.47 -7.30
CA GLY A 103 14.14 -3.58 -8.37
C GLY A 103 13.14 -2.43 -8.38
N VAL A 104 12.63 -2.03 -7.21
CA VAL A 104 11.71 -0.89 -7.06
C VAL A 104 12.40 0.43 -7.42
N LEU A 105 13.67 0.62 -7.05
CA LEU A 105 14.44 1.80 -7.43
C LEU A 105 14.62 1.89 -8.94
N ILE A 106 14.97 0.79 -9.60
CA ILE A 106 15.09 0.74 -11.06
C ILE A 106 13.75 1.07 -11.72
N ALA A 107 12.65 0.48 -11.25
CA ALA A 107 11.32 0.79 -11.73
C ALA A 107 10.96 2.28 -11.54
N GLY A 108 11.31 2.87 -10.39
CA GLY A 108 11.14 4.29 -10.11
C GLY A 108 11.92 5.18 -11.09
N VAL A 109 13.18 4.83 -11.38
CA VAL A 109 14.00 5.55 -12.38
C VAL A 109 13.39 5.46 -13.77
N ILE A 110 12.92 4.27 -14.18
CA ILE A 110 12.25 4.09 -15.48
C ILE A 110 10.99 4.96 -15.56
N MET A 111 10.17 4.97 -14.51
CA MET A 111 8.97 5.80 -14.46
C MET A 111 9.30 7.30 -14.51
N LEU A 112 10.35 7.73 -13.84
CA LEU A 112 10.82 9.10 -13.86
C LEU A 112 11.29 9.51 -15.28
N LEU A 113 12.08 8.66 -15.93
CA LEU A 113 12.53 8.89 -17.31
C LEU A 113 11.35 8.98 -18.29
N LEU A 114 10.36 8.10 -18.17
CA LEU A 114 9.14 8.13 -18.97
C LEU A 114 8.32 9.40 -18.73
N GLY A 115 8.26 9.86 -17.48
CA GLY A 115 7.60 11.12 -17.11
C GLY A 115 8.29 12.33 -17.73
N VAL A 116 9.62 12.43 -17.60
CA VAL A 116 10.43 13.53 -18.16
C VAL A 116 10.37 13.51 -19.70
N ALA A 117 10.42 12.34 -20.31
CA ALA A 117 10.31 12.17 -21.77
C ALA A 117 8.90 12.47 -22.30
N LYS A 118 7.92 12.78 -21.42
CA LYS A 118 6.50 13.01 -21.79
C LYS A 118 5.88 11.82 -22.55
N GLN A 119 6.43 10.65 -22.41
CA GLN A 119 5.95 9.42 -23.05
C GLN A 119 4.87 8.68 -22.23
N ALA A 120 4.56 9.16 -21.03
CA ALA A 120 3.49 8.63 -20.19
C ALA A 120 2.15 8.52 -20.94
N HIS A 121 1.87 9.46 -21.84
CA HIS A 121 0.67 9.42 -22.69
C HIS A 121 0.60 8.17 -23.58
N ARG A 122 1.73 7.62 -24.04
CA ARG A 122 1.75 6.39 -24.85
C ARG A 122 1.44 5.15 -24.03
N LEU A 123 1.75 5.18 -22.73
CA LEU A 123 1.40 4.11 -21.78
C LEU A 123 -0.10 4.11 -21.44
N LEU A 124 -0.78 5.26 -21.53
CA LEU A 124 -2.23 5.32 -21.32
C LEU A 124 -3.02 4.45 -22.31
N PHE A 125 -2.46 4.16 -23.48
CA PHE A 125 -3.06 3.23 -24.45
C PHE A 125 -3.18 1.78 -23.87
N LEU A 126 -2.29 1.38 -22.96
CA LEU A 126 -2.38 0.09 -22.29
C LEU A 126 -3.52 0.05 -21.26
N PHE A 127 -3.91 1.19 -20.70
CA PHE A 127 -4.95 1.31 -19.68
C PHE A 127 -6.33 1.53 -20.35
N THR A 128 -6.78 0.55 -21.13
CA THR A 128 -8.13 0.58 -21.66
C THR A 128 -9.15 0.40 -20.53
N PRO A 129 -10.40 0.90 -20.68
CA PRO A 129 -11.44 0.69 -19.68
C PRO A 129 -11.67 -0.78 -19.32
N LEU A 130 -11.47 -1.68 -20.29
CA LEU A 130 -11.58 -3.11 -20.09
C LEU A 130 -10.47 -3.63 -19.15
N VAL A 131 -9.21 -3.26 -19.39
CA VAL A 131 -8.06 -3.66 -18.57
C VAL A 131 -8.23 -3.12 -17.13
N THR A 132 -8.62 -1.85 -17.00
CA THR A 132 -8.86 -1.24 -15.69
C THR A 132 -10.02 -1.92 -14.96
N GLY A 133 -11.10 -2.24 -15.67
CA GLY A 133 -12.24 -2.97 -15.10
C GLY A 133 -11.85 -4.38 -14.64
N CYS A 134 -11.13 -5.15 -15.44
CA CYS A 134 -10.63 -6.47 -15.05
C CYS A 134 -9.69 -6.40 -13.84
N PHE A 135 -8.78 -5.42 -13.82
CA PHE A 135 -7.86 -5.21 -12.70
C PHE A 135 -8.63 -4.90 -11.40
N MET A 136 -9.62 -4.01 -11.46
CA MET A 136 -10.46 -3.68 -10.31
C MET A 136 -11.26 -4.88 -9.81
N LEU A 137 -11.83 -5.69 -10.71
CA LEU A 137 -12.52 -6.92 -10.33
C LEU A 137 -11.58 -7.92 -9.63
N LEU A 138 -10.39 -8.12 -10.17
CA LEU A 138 -9.38 -9.00 -9.56
C LEU A 138 -8.98 -8.50 -8.17
N LEU A 139 -8.77 -7.18 -8.00
CA LEU A 139 -8.49 -6.59 -6.69
C LEU A 139 -9.62 -6.82 -5.70
N VAL A 140 -10.88 -6.63 -6.12
CA VAL A 140 -12.05 -6.85 -5.24
C VAL A 140 -12.13 -8.31 -4.81
N VAL A 141 -11.99 -9.26 -5.75
CA VAL A 141 -12.01 -10.70 -5.44
C VAL A 141 -10.89 -11.07 -4.47
N GLN A 142 -9.68 -10.55 -4.70
CA GLN A 142 -8.52 -10.82 -3.86
C GLN A 142 -8.68 -10.22 -2.45
N LEU A 143 -9.13 -8.98 -2.37
CA LEU A 143 -9.39 -8.32 -1.08
C LEU A 143 -10.52 -9.03 -0.30
N SER A 144 -11.58 -9.45 -1.00
CA SER A 144 -12.67 -10.21 -0.40
C SER A 144 -12.20 -11.53 0.20
N GLY A 145 -11.27 -12.22 -0.46
CA GLY A 145 -10.66 -13.45 0.07
C GLY A 145 -9.88 -13.24 1.36
N VAL A 146 -9.09 -12.16 1.44
CA VAL A 146 -8.35 -11.79 2.65
C VAL A 146 -9.32 -11.41 3.78
N PHE A 147 -10.36 -10.64 3.45
CA PHE A 147 -11.37 -10.18 4.39
C PHE A 147 -12.16 -11.36 4.99
N LEU A 148 -12.63 -12.28 4.15
CA LEU A 148 -13.34 -13.48 4.58
C LEU A 148 -12.49 -14.39 5.46
N ARG A 149 -11.20 -14.56 5.13
CA ARG A 149 -10.27 -15.34 5.97
C ARG A 149 -10.09 -14.68 7.33
N GLY A 150 -9.91 -13.36 7.39
CA GLY A 150 -9.82 -12.63 8.65
C GLY A 150 -11.06 -12.78 9.53
N MET A 151 -12.27 -12.79 8.92
CA MET A 151 -13.53 -13.01 9.63
C MET A 151 -13.65 -14.42 10.22
N VAL A 152 -13.17 -15.43 9.49
CA VAL A 152 -13.30 -16.84 9.93
C VAL A 152 -12.25 -17.20 10.98
N THR A 153 -11.05 -16.61 10.87
CA THR A 153 -9.91 -16.96 11.75
C THR A 153 -10.06 -16.36 13.15
N ASP A 154 -10.68 -15.18 13.26
CA ASP A 154 -10.93 -14.53 14.55
C ASP A 154 -12.38 -13.98 14.61
N PRO A 155 -13.33 -14.75 15.19
CA PRO A 155 -14.74 -14.37 15.24
C PRO A 155 -15.03 -13.04 15.94
N ARG A 156 -14.18 -12.62 16.89
CA ARG A 156 -14.34 -11.33 17.59
C ARG A 156 -13.99 -10.16 16.72
N THR A 157 -12.89 -10.26 15.99
CA THR A 157 -12.48 -9.23 15.02
C THR A 157 -13.38 -9.23 13.79
N GLY A 158 -13.80 -10.41 13.35
CA GLY A 158 -14.72 -10.61 12.22
C GLY A 158 -16.07 -9.95 12.41
N THR A 159 -16.68 -10.10 13.59
CA THR A 159 -17.97 -9.44 13.89
C THR A 159 -17.86 -7.93 13.97
N MET A 160 -16.79 -7.40 14.55
CA MET A 160 -16.55 -5.94 14.57
C MET A 160 -16.35 -5.38 13.16
N THR A 161 -15.57 -6.06 12.33
CA THR A 161 -15.31 -5.62 10.95
C THR A 161 -16.55 -5.70 10.08
N ALA A 162 -17.38 -6.74 10.24
CA ALA A 162 -18.67 -6.86 9.57
C ALA A 162 -19.67 -5.76 10.02
N ALA A 163 -19.71 -5.45 11.31
CA ALA A 163 -20.55 -4.39 11.85
C ALA A 163 -20.15 -3.02 11.29
N VAL A 164 -18.86 -2.72 11.20
CA VAL A 164 -18.35 -1.45 10.63
C VAL A 164 -18.68 -1.38 9.12
N ALA A 165 -18.55 -2.47 8.38
CA ALA A 165 -18.85 -2.51 6.95
C ALA A 165 -20.36 -2.38 6.64
N LEU A 166 -21.25 -2.73 7.58
CA LEU A 166 -22.70 -2.59 7.42
C LEU A 166 -23.23 -1.21 7.82
N VAL A 167 -22.48 -0.44 8.60
CA VAL A 167 -22.87 0.89 9.10
C VAL A 167 -22.30 2.04 8.25
N GLY A 168 -21.27 1.80 7.45
CA GLY A 168 -20.61 2.77 6.53
C GLY A 168 -21.17 2.71 5.16
#